data_83f640273b9711d8eb07cfb67142dba8
#
_entry.id   83f640273b9711d8eb07cfb67142dba8
#
_cell.length_a   1.000
_cell.length_b   1.000
_cell.length_c   1.000
_cell.angle_alpha   90.00
_cell.angle_beta   90.00
_cell.angle_gamma   90.00
#
_symmetry.space_group_name_H-M   'P 1'
#
loop_
_entity.id
_entity.type
_entity.pdbx_description
1 polymer ?
#
loop_
_entity_poly.entity_id
_entity_poly.type
_entity_poly.pdbx_seq_one_letter_code
_entity_poly.pdbx_strand_id
1 'polypeptide(L)'
;MTEDMSEDGFYPKHDFQRPHLSDAPICWPVLSATERHDAAEDLKDWVRWLVYRYGLDPRTVTPCWTMHGELVEEISALRTGWISCYTWPLDGSALLAWHASFAEARVRLSEWISRNGCRPGEHRG
;
A
#
# COMPACT_ATOMS: atom_id res chain seq x y z
N MET A 1 -4.69 26.81 2.33
CA MET A 1 -4.51 26.24 2.27
C MET A 1 -4.39 24.95 2.00
N THR A 2 -4.39 24.22 2.35
CA THR A 2 -3.94 22.98 2.20
C THR A 2 -4.97 21.99 1.97
N GLU A 3 -6.15 22.32 2.03
CA GLU A 3 -7.15 21.38 1.86
C GLU A 3 -7.30 20.92 0.49
N ASP A 4 -6.58 21.46 -0.41
CA ASP A 4 -6.73 21.07 -1.77
C ASP A 4 -6.45 19.64 -2.04
N MET A 5 -5.55 19.05 -1.31
CA MET A 5 -5.17 17.71 -1.60
C MET A 5 -6.30 16.75 -1.40
N SER A 6 -7.14 17.00 -0.41
CA SER A 6 -8.22 16.09 -0.19
C SER A 6 -9.29 16.24 -1.25
N GLU A 7 -9.33 17.37 -1.92
CA GLU A 7 -10.32 17.56 -2.97
C GLU A 7 -10.03 16.75 -4.19
N ASP A 8 -8.78 16.40 -4.40
CA ASP A 8 -8.44 15.63 -5.58
C ASP A 8 -8.96 14.23 -5.52
N GLY A 9 -9.26 13.71 -4.35
CA GLY A 9 -9.70 12.35 -4.22
C GLY A 9 -8.62 11.33 -4.47
N PHE A 10 -7.37 11.77 -4.61
CA PHE A 10 -6.28 10.87 -4.89
C PHE A 10 -5.47 10.52 -3.66
N TYR A 11 -5.79 11.12 -2.53
CA TYR A 11 -5.04 10.86 -1.29
C TYR A 11 -5.92 10.09 -0.34
N PRO A 12 -5.35 9.16 0.42
CA PRO A 12 -6.12 8.39 1.39
C PRO A 12 -6.73 9.34 2.41
N LYS A 13 -8.04 9.29 2.52
CA LYS A 13 -8.74 10.30 3.30
C LYS A 13 -8.53 10.18 4.78
N HIS A 14 -8.36 8.97 5.24
CA HIS A 14 -8.32 8.74 6.67
C HIS A 14 -7.00 8.17 7.14
N ASP A 15 -5.96 8.33 6.35
CA ASP A 15 -4.70 7.76 6.75
C ASP A 15 -3.88 8.65 7.65
N PHE A 16 -3.24 9.67 7.14
CA PHE A 16 -2.32 10.38 8.00
C PHE A 16 -2.95 11.60 8.64
N GLN A 17 -4.26 11.72 8.57
CA GLN A 17 -4.93 12.77 9.28
C GLN A 17 -5.50 12.32 10.60
N ARG A 18 -5.46 11.06 10.89
CA ARG A 18 -6.02 10.54 12.12
C ARG A 18 -4.95 10.41 13.17
N PRO A 19 -5.17 10.98 14.37
CA PRO A 19 -4.14 10.87 15.41
C PRO A 19 -3.85 9.45 15.81
N HIS A 20 -4.82 8.56 15.66
CA HIS A 20 -4.63 7.17 16.08
C HIS A 20 -4.07 6.30 14.97
N LEU A 21 -3.76 6.89 13.82
CA LEU A 21 -3.20 6.11 12.74
C LEU A 21 -1.85 5.55 13.16
N SER A 22 -1.71 4.26 13.05
CA SER A 22 -0.54 3.58 13.55
C SER A 22 0.39 3.18 12.42
N ASP A 23 1.70 3.31 12.65
CA ASP A 23 2.70 2.79 11.73
C ASP A 23 3.16 1.41 12.13
N ALA A 24 2.42 0.77 13.04
CA ALA A 24 2.73 -0.59 13.43
C ALA A 24 2.40 -1.56 12.30
N PRO A 25 3.22 -2.58 12.12
CA PRO A 25 2.92 -3.57 11.09
C PRO A 25 1.63 -4.31 11.37
N ILE A 26 0.94 -4.68 10.30
CA ILE A 26 -0.27 -5.46 10.41
C ILE A 26 0.10 -6.94 10.42
N CYS A 27 -0.34 -7.64 11.44
CA CYS A 27 -0.19 -9.09 11.49
C CYS A 27 -1.52 -9.71 11.09
N TRP A 28 -1.69 -9.96 9.80
CA TRP A 28 -2.96 -10.39 9.25
C TRP A 28 -3.57 -11.63 9.91
N PRO A 29 -2.77 -12.65 10.25
CA PRO A 29 -3.36 -13.87 10.83
C PRO A 29 -4.05 -13.68 12.19
N VAL A 30 -3.71 -12.62 12.93
CA VAL A 30 -4.31 -12.45 14.26
C VAL A 30 -5.55 -11.56 14.23
N LEU A 31 -5.90 -11.02 13.06
CA LEU A 31 -7.07 -10.15 12.96
C LEU A 31 -8.34 -10.96 12.93
N SER A 32 -9.40 -10.43 13.54
CA SER A 32 -10.74 -11.00 13.40
C SER A 32 -11.22 -10.80 11.97
N ALA A 33 -12.31 -11.45 11.59
CA ALA A 33 -12.85 -11.28 10.25
C ALA A 33 -13.20 -9.82 9.96
N THR A 34 -13.80 -9.13 10.94
CA THR A 34 -14.16 -7.73 10.77
C THR A 34 -12.93 -6.86 10.66
N GLU A 35 -11.95 -7.09 11.54
CA GLU A 35 -10.71 -6.32 11.50
C GLU A 35 -9.99 -6.52 10.18
N ARG A 36 -9.99 -7.76 9.69
CA ARG A 36 -9.31 -8.08 8.42
C ARG A 36 -9.99 -7.39 7.26
N HIS A 37 -11.32 -7.38 7.27
CA HIS A 37 -12.06 -6.70 6.23
C HIS A 37 -11.76 -5.20 6.22
N ASP A 38 -11.79 -4.58 7.41
CA ASP A 38 -11.55 -3.14 7.49
C ASP A 38 -10.13 -2.79 7.09
N ALA A 39 -9.16 -3.58 7.52
CA ALA A 39 -7.77 -3.34 7.17
C ALA A 39 -7.56 -3.50 5.67
N ALA A 40 -8.23 -4.48 5.07
CA ALA A 40 -8.12 -4.70 3.63
C ALA A 40 -8.71 -3.53 2.84
N GLU A 41 -9.84 -2.98 3.30
CA GLU A 41 -10.45 -1.85 2.62
C GLU A 41 -9.57 -0.62 2.71
N ASP A 42 -8.98 -0.38 3.89
CA ASP A 42 -8.04 0.72 4.04
C ASP A 42 -6.84 0.55 3.11
N LEU A 43 -6.33 -0.66 3.03
CA LEU A 43 -5.17 -0.92 2.18
C LEU A 43 -5.51 -0.72 0.72
N LYS A 44 -6.71 -1.13 0.30
CA LYS A 44 -7.14 -0.93 -1.08
C LYS A 44 -7.21 0.55 -1.44
N ASP A 45 -7.69 1.37 -0.52
CA ASP A 45 -7.73 2.81 -0.76
C ASP A 45 -6.34 3.36 -0.96
N TRP A 46 -5.40 2.94 -0.11
CA TRP A 46 -4.02 3.40 -0.23
C TRP A 46 -3.39 2.95 -1.54
N VAL A 47 -3.67 1.70 -1.95
CA VAL A 47 -3.12 1.17 -3.19
C VAL A 47 -3.64 1.95 -4.39
N ARG A 48 -4.93 2.30 -4.39
CA ARG A 48 -5.47 3.10 -5.49
C ARG A 48 -4.73 4.41 -5.62
N TRP A 49 -4.48 5.06 -4.49
CA TRP A 49 -3.70 6.29 -4.48
C TRP A 49 -2.29 6.05 -4.99
N LEU A 50 -1.65 4.97 -4.50
CA LEU A 50 -0.27 4.68 -4.86
C LEU A 50 -0.12 4.43 -6.35
N VAL A 51 -1.00 3.61 -6.90
CA VAL A 51 -0.96 3.27 -8.32
C VAL A 51 -1.12 4.54 -9.16
N TYR A 52 -2.07 5.37 -8.81
CA TYR A 52 -2.29 6.60 -9.56
C TYR A 52 -1.12 7.55 -9.40
N ARG A 53 -0.68 7.75 -8.17
CA ARG A 53 0.32 8.79 -7.89
C ARG A 53 1.68 8.46 -8.46
N TYR A 54 2.05 7.18 -8.40
CA TYR A 54 3.38 6.76 -8.86
C TYR A 54 3.35 6.15 -10.26
N GLY A 55 2.20 6.13 -10.91
CA GLY A 55 2.10 5.66 -12.29
C GLY A 55 2.44 4.19 -12.45
N LEU A 56 1.96 3.35 -11.54
CA LEU A 56 2.29 1.93 -11.57
C LEU A 56 1.42 1.20 -12.58
N ASP A 57 1.99 0.20 -13.23
CA ASP A 57 1.21 -0.57 -14.18
C ASP A 57 0.83 -1.93 -13.58
N PRO A 58 -0.05 -2.68 -14.26
CA PRO A 58 -0.54 -3.95 -13.71
C PRO A 58 0.52 -5.03 -13.54
N ARG A 59 1.70 -4.86 -14.11
CA ARG A 59 2.78 -5.81 -13.87
C ARG A 59 3.44 -5.59 -12.54
N THR A 60 3.26 -4.41 -11.96
CA THR A 60 3.79 -4.10 -10.64
C THR A 60 2.73 -4.37 -9.57
N VAL A 61 1.49 -3.90 -9.81
CA VAL A 61 0.39 -4.15 -8.91
C VAL A 61 -0.77 -4.68 -9.74
N THR A 62 -0.91 -6.00 -9.75
CA THR A 62 -1.97 -6.62 -10.52
C THR A 62 -3.33 -6.36 -9.87
N PRO A 63 -4.41 -6.25 -10.66
CA PRO A 63 -5.74 -6.00 -10.07
C PRO A 63 -6.18 -7.05 -9.07
N CYS A 64 -5.68 -8.27 -9.15
CA CYS A 64 -6.07 -9.33 -8.22
C CYS A 64 -5.10 -9.47 -7.04
N TRP A 65 -4.38 -8.41 -6.70
CA TRP A 65 -3.35 -8.51 -5.66
C TRP A 65 -3.90 -8.97 -4.31
N THR A 66 -5.16 -8.67 -4.02
CA THR A 66 -5.73 -9.07 -2.74
C THR A 66 -5.92 -10.58 -2.62
N MET A 67 -5.81 -11.29 -3.74
CA MET A 67 -5.98 -12.73 -3.76
C MET A 67 -4.67 -13.49 -3.50
N HIS A 68 -3.57 -12.78 -3.33
CA HIS A 68 -2.26 -13.40 -3.18
C HIS A 68 -1.60 -12.89 -1.91
N GLY A 69 -1.39 -13.78 -0.95
CA GLY A 69 -0.87 -13.41 0.35
C GLY A 69 0.46 -12.68 0.29
N GLU A 70 1.37 -13.11 -0.58
CA GLU A 70 2.67 -12.46 -0.67
C GLU A 70 2.55 -11.03 -1.15
N LEU A 71 1.59 -10.74 -2.02
CA LEU A 71 1.39 -9.36 -2.48
C LEU A 71 0.76 -8.52 -1.38
N VAL A 72 -0.20 -9.09 -0.65
CA VAL A 72 -0.81 -8.38 0.47
C VAL A 72 0.25 -8.01 1.51
N GLU A 73 1.12 -8.96 1.83
CA GLU A 73 2.14 -8.71 2.84
C GLU A 73 3.14 -7.64 2.41
N GLU A 74 3.59 -7.70 1.17
CA GLU A 74 4.55 -6.71 0.69
C GLU A 74 3.93 -5.32 0.63
N ILE A 75 2.71 -5.23 0.12
CA ILE A 75 2.03 -3.95 -0.02
C ILE A 75 1.69 -3.38 1.35
N SER A 76 1.28 -4.25 2.28
CA SER A 76 0.97 -3.83 3.64
C SER A 76 2.21 -3.25 4.31
N ALA A 77 3.35 -3.90 4.14
CA ALA A 77 4.60 -3.41 4.71
C ALA A 77 5.00 -2.07 4.10
N LEU A 78 4.79 -1.92 2.80
CA LEU A 78 5.08 -0.64 2.14
C LEU A 78 4.24 0.49 2.71
N ARG A 79 2.96 0.23 2.96
CA ARG A 79 2.08 1.25 3.52
C ARG A 79 2.51 1.63 4.92
N THR A 80 2.86 0.64 5.73
CA THR A 80 3.32 0.91 7.10
C THR A 80 4.55 1.81 7.09
N GLY A 81 5.51 1.51 6.23
CA GLY A 81 6.71 2.33 6.12
C GLY A 81 6.41 3.73 5.61
N TRP A 82 5.47 3.84 4.69
CA TRP A 82 5.07 5.14 4.15
C TRP A 82 4.44 6.02 5.24
N ILE A 83 3.54 5.43 6.04
CA ILE A 83 2.91 6.16 7.14
C ILE A 83 3.96 6.64 8.12
N SER A 84 4.96 5.81 8.37
CA SER A 84 6.04 6.15 9.29
C SER A 84 6.77 7.42 8.85
N CYS A 85 6.86 7.67 7.54
CA CYS A 85 7.53 8.87 7.04
C CYS A 85 6.82 10.15 7.46
N TYR A 86 5.55 10.06 7.79
CA TYR A 86 4.74 11.22 8.17
C TYR A 86 4.34 11.20 9.63
N THR A 87 4.96 10.33 10.42
CA THR A 87 4.65 10.16 11.83
C THR A 87 5.73 10.84 12.65
N TRP A 88 5.32 11.53 13.71
CA TRP A 88 6.25 12.21 14.58
C TRP A 88 7.11 11.21 15.36
N PRO A 89 8.40 11.47 15.55
CA PRO A 89 9.15 12.65 15.10
C PRO A 89 9.49 12.57 13.63
N LEU A 90 9.39 13.70 12.96
CA LEU A 90 9.59 13.74 11.52
C LEU A 90 11.08 13.74 11.16
N ASP A 91 11.39 13.09 10.05
CA ASP A 91 12.74 13.03 9.51
C ASP A 91 12.64 13.33 8.01
N GLY A 92 13.24 14.43 7.60
CA GLY A 92 13.10 14.87 6.22
C GLY A 92 13.67 13.91 5.18
N SER A 93 14.52 12.97 5.60
CA SER A 93 15.10 12.01 4.66
C SER A 93 14.31 10.70 4.60
N ALA A 94 13.30 10.53 5.44
CA ALA A 94 12.62 9.24 5.55
C ALA A 94 11.92 8.86 4.26
N LEU A 95 11.28 9.82 3.59
CA LEU A 95 10.55 9.50 2.37
C LEU A 95 11.49 9.10 1.24
N LEU A 96 12.66 9.73 1.16
CA LEU A 96 13.65 9.33 0.16
C LEU A 96 14.11 7.89 0.41
N ALA A 97 14.32 7.54 1.68
CA ALA A 97 14.68 6.15 2.02
C ALA A 97 13.56 5.20 1.67
N TRP A 98 12.31 5.61 1.89
CA TRP A 98 11.17 4.80 1.51
C TRP A 98 11.12 4.59 -0.01
N HIS A 99 11.45 5.64 -0.79
CA HIS A 99 11.47 5.49 -2.24
C HIS A 99 12.49 4.44 -2.69
N ALA A 100 13.64 4.39 -2.02
CA ALA A 100 14.64 3.37 -2.34
C ALA A 100 14.10 1.97 -2.05
N SER A 101 13.47 1.80 -0.89
CA SER A 101 12.86 0.53 -0.54
C SER A 101 11.71 0.17 -1.49
N PHE A 102 10.95 1.17 -1.88
CA PHE A 102 9.85 0.98 -2.81
C PHE A 102 10.35 0.49 -4.17
N ALA A 103 11.47 1.05 -4.64
CA ALA A 103 12.04 0.61 -5.90
C ALA A 103 12.39 -0.88 -5.87
N GLU A 104 12.95 -1.35 -4.75
CA GLU A 104 13.24 -2.76 -4.61
C GLU A 104 11.97 -3.60 -4.49
N ALA A 105 10.99 -3.09 -3.76
CA ALA A 105 9.73 -3.80 -3.61
C ALA A 105 9.02 -3.98 -4.95
N ARG A 106 9.14 -3.00 -5.84
CA ARG A 106 8.51 -3.10 -7.17
C ARG A 106 9.06 -4.30 -7.93
N VAL A 107 10.34 -4.57 -7.80
CA VAL A 107 10.95 -5.73 -8.44
C VAL A 107 10.36 -7.01 -7.86
N ARG A 108 10.26 -7.09 -6.54
CA ARG A 108 9.70 -8.28 -5.90
C ARG A 108 8.25 -8.50 -6.29
N LEU A 109 7.47 -7.42 -6.33
CA LEU A 109 6.06 -7.54 -6.72
C LEU A 109 5.93 -8.09 -8.14
N SER A 110 6.73 -7.55 -9.06
CA SER A 110 6.70 -8.02 -10.44
C SER A 110 7.10 -9.48 -10.56
N GLU A 111 8.08 -9.89 -9.77
CA GLU A 111 8.50 -11.29 -9.80
C GLU A 111 7.43 -12.23 -9.28
N TRP A 112 6.76 -11.84 -8.20
CA TRP A 112 5.68 -12.66 -7.66
C TRP A 112 4.52 -12.76 -8.63
N ILE A 113 4.17 -11.65 -9.28
CA ILE A 113 3.10 -11.65 -10.26
C ILE A 113 3.46 -12.55 -11.42
N SER A 114 4.70 -12.50 -11.86
CA SER A 114 5.18 -13.34 -12.94
C SER A 114 5.06 -14.82 -12.58
N ARG A 115 5.41 -15.18 -11.35
CA ARG A 115 5.28 -16.56 -10.89
C ARG A 115 3.83 -17.00 -10.77
N ASN A 116 2.95 -16.09 -10.36
CA ASN A 116 1.54 -16.42 -10.21
C ASN A 116 0.87 -16.65 -11.55
N GLY A 117 1.43 -16.09 -12.61
CA GLY A 117 0.82 -16.21 -13.93
C GLY A 117 -0.35 -15.30 -14.15
N CYS A 118 -0.61 -14.35 -13.25
CA CYS A 118 -1.70 -13.42 -13.42
C CYS A 118 -1.38 -12.39 -14.47
N ARG A 119 -2.40 -11.94 -15.19
CA ARG A 119 -2.29 -10.91 -16.20
C ARG A 119 -3.40 -9.91 -16.00
N PRO A 120 -3.27 -8.71 -16.56
CA PRO A 120 -4.35 -7.74 -16.42
C PRO A 120 -5.66 -8.36 -16.88
N GLY A 121 -6.66 -8.32 -15.99
CA GLY A 121 -7.97 -8.87 -16.29
C GLY A 121 -8.08 -10.37 -16.18
N GLU A 122 -7.00 -11.08 -15.78
CA GLU A 122 -6.99 -12.53 -15.71
C GLU A 122 -6.31 -12.98 -14.44
N HIS A 123 -7.08 -13.54 -13.52
CA HIS A 123 -6.52 -14.05 -12.27
C HIS A 123 -6.21 -15.53 -12.42
N ARG A 124 -5.03 -15.94 -11.97
CA ARG A 124 -4.66 -17.34 -11.95
C ARG A 124 -4.28 -17.70 -10.54
N GLY A 125 -4.87 -18.73 -10.09
CA GLY A 125 -4.77 -19.11 -8.79
C GLY A 125 -3.97 -19.59 -7.94
#